data_c6f5c8f2bfb00ef8ea45773ea25ca8be
#
_entry.id   c6f5c8f2bfb00ef8ea45773ea25ca8be
#
_cell.length_a   1.000
_cell.length_b   1.000
_cell.length_c   1.000
_cell.angle_alpha   90.00
_cell.angle_beta   90.00
_cell.angle_gamma   90.00
#
_symmetry.space_group_name_H-M   'P 1'
#
loop_
_entity.id
_entity.type
_entity.pdbx_description
1 polymer ?
#
loop_
_entity_poly.entity_id
_entity_poly.type
_entity_poly.pdbx_seq_one_letter_code
_entity_poly.pdbx_strand_id
1 'polypeptide(L)'
;MSMRICPLCVVGASAGLVLLGAAGLMSLDRAITSPAQAAAQASAAQSAAASGPFDIDAVHSSVVFRIKHLSVANFYGMFEKISGKFHIDPANLDKSMIEATVDVASIDSNNKDRDQHLLSDSFFAAKEFPTMTFKSTKFTKTGENTFDVAG
;
A
#
# COMPACT_ATOMS: atom_id res chain seq x y z
N MET A 1 -3.03 -7.44 -16.57
CA MET A 1 -3.35 -6.15 -15.92
C MET A 1 -2.15 -5.80 -15.04
N SER A 2 -1.47 -4.68 -15.29
CA SER A 2 -0.26 -4.29 -14.53
C SER A 2 -0.64 -3.23 -13.51
N MET A 3 -0.42 -3.50 -12.23
CA MET A 3 -0.72 -2.60 -11.13
C MET A 3 0.59 -1.98 -10.61
N ARG A 4 0.69 -0.64 -10.63
CA ARG A 4 1.84 0.09 -10.09
C ARG A 4 1.49 0.65 -8.71
N ILE A 5 2.26 0.28 -7.71
CA ILE A 5 2.12 0.76 -6.33
C ILE A 5 3.23 1.77 -6.06
N CYS A 6 2.86 2.99 -5.67
CA CYS A 6 3.79 4.08 -5.34
C CYS A 6 3.85 4.28 -3.81
N PRO A 7 5.03 4.32 -3.18
CA PRO A 7 5.15 4.59 -1.75
C PRO A 7 5.18 6.09 -1.45
N LEU A 8 4.65 6.43 -0.29
CA LEU A 8 4.50 7.74 0.30
C LEU A 8 5.86 8.39 0.64
N CYS A 9 6.00 9.69 0.36
CA CYS A 9 7.18 10.50 0.67
C CYS A 9 7.43 10.64 2.18
N VAL A 10 8.65 10.33 2.61
CA VAL A 10 9.17 10.73 3.92
C VAL A 10 10.15 11.88 3.72
N VAL A 11 9.82 13.04 4.28
CA VAL A 11 10.66 14.24 4.31
C VAL A 11 11.64 14.13 5.46
N GLY A 12 12.94 14.21 5.17
CA GLY A 12 14.01 14.27 6.16
C GLY A 12 14.42 15.69 6.45
N ALA A 13 14.71 16.01 7.69
CA ALA A 13 15.20 17.31 8.13
C ALA A 13 16.53 17.22 8.85
N SER A 14 17.47 17.99 8.33
CA SER A 14 18.47 18.90 8.90
C SER A 14 19.51 18.44 9.92
N ALA A 15 20.74 18.74 9.52
CA ALA A 15 22.00 18.75 10.24
C ALA A 15 22.06 19.83 11.35
N GLY A 16 22.65 19.46 12.49
CA GLY A 16 23.09 20.37 13.55
C GLY A 16 24.53 20.10 13.91
N LEU A 17 25.37 21.10 13.64
CA LEU A 17 26.80 21.19 13.95
C LEU A 17 26.97 21.62 15.41
N VAL A 18 27.80 20.94 16.23
CA VAL A 18 28.28 21.44 17.52
C VAL A 18 29.77 21.14 17.74
N LEU A 19 30.47 22.21 18.10
CA LEU A 19 31.89 22.35 18.28
C LEU A 19 32.47 21.68 19.54
N LEU A 20 33.80 21.42 19.46
CA LEU A 20 34.69 20.88 20.46
C LEU A 20 34.76 21.72 21.76
N GLY A 21 34.92 21.00 22.88
CA GLY A 21 35.50 21.51 24.10
C GLY A 21 36.15 20.36 24.88
N ALA A 22 37.49 20.45 25.06
CA ALA A 22 38.31 19.47 25.76
C ALA A 22 38.36 19.74 27.27
N ALA A 23 38.38 18.71 28.07
CA ALA A 23 39.27 18.38 29.19
C ALA A 23 38.57 17.68 30.35
N GLY A 24 39.16 16.59 30.86
CA GLY A 24 39.13 16.18 32.28
C GLY A 24 38.42 14.87 32.61
N LEU A 25 39.20 13.79 32.62
CA LEU A 25 39.25 12.62 33.50
C LEU A 25 38.06 12.43 34.52
N MET A 26 37.28 11.41 34.38
CA MET A 26 37.09 10.28 35.32
C MET A 26 36.01 9.35 34.78
N SER A 27 36.39 8.08 34.59
CA SER A 27 35.57 6.98 34.13
C SER A 27 34.45 6.67 35.13
N LEU A 28 33.23 6.94 34.71
CA LEU A 28 32.05 6.13 35.09
C LEU A 28 31.30 5.88 33.78
N ASP A 29 31.59 4.73 33.16
CA ASP A 29 30.87 4.22 32.00
C ASP A 29 29.41 3.95 32.39
N ARG A 30 28.65 5.00 32.47
CA ARG A 30 27.20 4.92 32.38
C ARG A 30 26.88 5.26 30.92
N ALA A 31 26.71 4.24 30.11
CA ALA A 31 26.24 4.37 28.74
C ALA A 31 24.90 5.13 28.75
N ILE A 32 24.98 6.46 28.65
CA ILE A 32 23.83 7.31 28.41
C ILE A 32 23.51 7.13 26.94
N THR A 33 22.70 6.13 26.61
CA THR A 33 22.09 6.01 25.29
C THR A 33 21.28 7.26 25.06
N SER A 34 21.73 8.07 24.10
CA SER A 34 21.05 9.29 23.70
C SER A 34 19.59 8.96 23.32
N PRO A 35 18.60 9.77 23.71
CA PRO A 35 17.21 9.53 23.34
C PRO A 35 16.99 9.42 21.82
N ALA A 36 17.87 10.02 21.02
CA ALA A 36 17.87 9.87 19.57
C ALA A 36 18.26 8.45 19.10
N GLN A 37 19.18 7.78 19.81
CA GLN A 37 19.55 6.39 19.51
C GLN A 37 18.46 5.41 19.95
N ALA A 38 17.78 5.65 21.06
CA ALA A 38 16.64 4.85 21.50
C ALA A 38 15.46 4.97 20.51
N ALA A 39 15.19 6.16 19.97
CA ALA A 39 14.17 6.39 18.97
C ALA A 39 14.49 5.71 17.62
N ALA A 40 15.76 5.73 17.21
CA ALA A 40 16.20 5.04 15.99
C ALA A 40 16.13 3.52 16.12
N GLN A 41 16.44 2.97 17.29
CA GLN A 41 16.33 1.54 17.56
C GLN A 41 14.87 1.08 17.67
N ALA A 42 13.98 1.90 18.24
CA ALA A 42 12.55 1.63 18.29
C ALA A 42 11.92 1.63 16.88
N SER A 43 12.32 2.56 16.01
CA SER A 43 11.87 2.61 14.62
C SER A 43 12.36 1.41 13.79
N ALA A 44 13.62 0.97 14.00
CA ALA A 44 14.16 -0.21 13.34
C ALA A 44 13.50 -1.52 13.84
N ALA A 45 13.16 -1.60 15.12
CA ALA A 45 12.46 -2.74 15.69
C ALA A 45 11.00 -2.86 15.18
N GLN A 46 10.32 -1.73 14.96
CA GLN A 46 8.99 -1.74 14.36
C GLN A 46 9.01 -2.15 12.88
N SER A 47 10.06 -1.79 12.14
CA SER A 47 10.22 -2.23 10.75
C SER A 47 10.50 -3.74 10.62
N ALA A 48 11.11 -4.36 11.63
CA ALA A 48 11.44 -5.79 11.62
C ALA A 48 10.28 -6.70 12.10
N ALA A 49 9.24 -6.14 12.74
CA ALA A 49 8.17 -6.92 13.34
C ALA A 49 6.99 -7.25 12.41
N ALA A 50 7.02 -6.76 11.17
CA ALA A 50 5.91 -6.90 10.23
C ALA A 50 6.18 -7.96 9.15
N SER A 51 6.59 -9.16 9.53
CA SER A 51 6.76 -10.29 8.61
C SER A 51 5.59 -11.26 8.72
N GLY A 52 4.54 -11.05 7.94
CA GLY A 52 3.38 -11.94 7.84
C GLY A 52 2.37 -11.45 6.82
N PRO A 53 1.38 -12.23 6.47
CA PRO A 53 0.29 -11.75 5.65
C PRO A 53 -0.51 -10.69 6.40
N PHE A 54 -0.79 -9.57 5.72
CA PHE A 54 -1.61 -8.49 6.21
C PHE A 54 -3.00 -8.59 5.59
N ASP A 55 -4.03 -8.28 6.38
CA ASP A 55 -5.37 -8.09 5.86
C ASP A 55 -5.49 -6.70 5.20
N ILE A 56 -6.27 -6.61 4.11
CA ILE A 56 -6.62 -5.33 3.51
C ILE A 56 -7.57 -4.60 4.46
N ASP A 57 -7.24 -3.37 4.84
CA ASP A 57 -8.10 -2.52 5.65
C ASP A 57 -9.32 -2.08 4.81
N ALA A 58 -10.47 -2.69 5.07
CA ALA A 58 -11.69 -2.43 4.33
C ALA A 58 -12.28 -1.02 4.55
N VAL A 59 -11.87 -0.33 5.62
CA VAL A 59 -12.36 1.02 5.95
C VAL A 59 -11.58 2.09 5.19
N HIS A 60 -10.27 1.87 4.99
CA HIS A 60 -9.37 2.84 4.39
C HIS A 60 -8.88 2.44 3.00
N SER A 61 -9.49 1.40 2.40
CA SER A 61 -9.12 0.89 1.08
C SER A 61 -10.28 0.97 0.11
N SER A 62 -9.98 1.29 -1.14
CA SER A 62 -10.94 1.26 -2.25
C SER A 62 -10.24 0.87 -3.55
N VAL A 63 -11.01 0.42 -4.53
CA VAL A 63 -10.50 0.17 -5.88
C VAL A 63 -10.97 1.27 -6.80
N VAL A 64 -10.05 2.11 -7.25
CA VAL A 64 -10.36 3.21 -8.18
C VAL A 64 -10.14 2.74 -9.62
N PHE A 65 -11.12 2.99 -10.48
CA PHE A 65 -10.99 2.75 -11.91
C PHE A 65 -11.02 4.07 -12.70
N ARG A 66 -10.43 4.04 -13.87
CA ARG A 66 -10.41 5.16 -14.81
C ARG A 66 -10.85 4.69 -16.18
N ILE A 67 -11.82 5.40 -16.75
CA ILE A 67 -12.31 5.20 -18.11
C ILE A 67 -12.00 6.44 -18.93
N LYS A 68 -11.51 6.23 -20.15
CA LYS A 68 -11.34 7.32 -21.11
C LYS A 68 -12.66 7.54 -21.85
N HIS A 69 -13.34 8.65 -21.55
CA HIS A 69 -14.61 9.00 -22.17
C HIS A 69 -14.37 9.73 -23.50
N LEU A 70 -14.86 9.16 -24.60
CA LEU A 70 -14.77 9.69 -25.97
C LEU A 70 -13.35 10.11 -26.38
N SER A 71 -12.32 9.49 -25.83
CA SER A 71 -10.90 9.83 -26.06
C SER A 71 -10.49 11.26 -25.60
N VAL A 72 -11.39 12.03 -25.01
CA VAL A 72 -11.19 13.43 -24.63
C VAL A 72 -10.92 13.59 -23.13
N ALA A 73 -11.74 12.97 -22.27
CA ALA A 73 -11.66 13.13 -20.82
C ALA A 73 -11.42 11.81 -20.09
N ASN A 74 -10.80 11.87 -18.92
CA ASN A 74 -10.74 10.75 -18.00
C ASN A 74 -11.89 10.84 -17.01
N PHE A 75 -12.65 9.76 -16.90
CA PHE A 75 -13.67 9.57 -15.92
C PHE A 75 -13.17 8.60 -14.85
N TYR A 76 -13.43 8.88 -13.59
CA TYR A 76 -13.03 8.05 -12.46
C TYR A 76 -14.26 7.58 -11.71
N GLY A 77 -14.21 6.35 -11.22
CA GLY A 77 -15.14 5.78 -10.27
C GLY A 77 -14.41 4.83 -9.35
N MET A 78 -15.11 4.28 -8.36
CA MET A 78 -14.51 3.38 -7.40
C MET A 78 -15.45 2.25 -7.02
N PHE A 79 -14.87 1.20 -6.45
CA PHE A 79 -15.57 0.22 -5.65
C PHE A 79 -15.16 0.45 -4.19
N GLU A 80 -16.13 0.69 -3.33
CA GLU A 80 -15.91 1.07 -1.94
C GLU A 80 -15.57 -0.12 -1.04
N LYS A 81 -15.96 -1.35 -1.44
CA LYS A 81 -15.78 -2.55 -0.64
C LYS A 81 -14.75 -3.49 -1.26
N ILE A 82 -13.62 -3.57 -0.61
CA ILE A 82 -12.54 -4.51 -0.92
C ILE A 82 -12.16 -5.27 0.34
N SER A 83 -11.79 -6.53 0.18
CA SER A 83 -11.24 -7.39 1.23
C SER A 83 -10.15 -8.26 0.65
N GLY A 84 -9.34 -8.88 1.50
CA GLY A 84 -8.30 -9.78 1.05
C GLY A 84 -7.06 -9.72 1.93
N LYS A 85 -5.99 -10.32 1.41
CA LYS A 85 -4.71 -10.42 2.11
C LYS A 85 -3.57 -10.13 1.16
N PHE A 86 -2.50 -9.57 1.70
CA PHE A 86 -1.26 -9.41 0.96
C PHE A 86 -0.05 -9.69 1.85
N HIS A 87 0.99 -10.18 1.23
CA HIS A 87 2.31 -10.33 1.81
C HIS A 87 3.34 -9.99 0.74
N ILE A 88 4.28 -9.11 1.04
CA ILE A 88 5.39 -8.77 0.15
C ILE A 88 6.69 -9.04 0.89
N ASP A 89 7.46 -10.00 0.39
CA ASP A 89 8.82 -10.29 0.86
C ASP A 89 9.82 -9.76 -0.19
N PRO A 90 10.44 -8.60 0.05
CA PRO A 90 11.38 -8.00 -0.92
C PRO A 90 12.66 -8.82 -1.13
N ALA A 91 13.00 -9.71 -0.19
CA ALA A 91 14.16 -10.58 -0.27
C ALA A 91 13.85 -11.87 -1.05
N ASN A 92 12.56 -12.29 -1.04
CA ASN A 92 12.13 -13.50 -1.75
C ASN A 92 10.73 -13.29 -2.34
N LEU A 93 10.69 -12.76 -3.57
CA LEU A 93 9.44 -12.43 -4.25
C LEU A 93 8.53 -13.63 -4.52
N ASP A 94 9.08 -14.85 -4.56
CA ASP A 94 8.28 -16.07 -4.74
C ASP A 94 7.39 -16.38 -3.54
N LYS A 95 7.68 -15.79 -2.37
CA LYS A 95 6.84 -15.88 -1.18
C LYS A 95 5.80 -14.77 -1.11
N SER A 96 5.87 -13.79 -2.01
CA SER A 96 4.94 -12.69 -2.04
C SER A 96 3.60 -13.12 -2.62
N MET A 97 2.51 -12.60 -2.05
CA MET A 97 1.15 -12.88 -2.49
C MET A 97 0.24 -11.66 -2.34
N ILE A 98 -0.71 -11.53 -3.23
CA ILE A 98 -1.86 -10.62 -3.11
C ILE A 98 -3.09 -11.40 -3.53
N GLU A 99 -4.08 -11.46 -2.65
CA GLU A 99 -5.43 -11.95 -2.93
C GLU A 99 -6.40 -10.85 -2.53
N ALA A 100 -7.22 -10.40 -3.47
CA ALA A 100 -8.19 -9.35 -3.25
C ALA A 100 -9.55 -9.77 -3.82
N THR A 101 -10.61 -9.41 -3.10
CA THR A 101 -12.00 -9.60 -3.49
C THR A 101 -12.72 -8.28 -3.38
N VAL A 102 -13.40 -7.89 -4.44
CA VAL A 102 -14.16 -6.63 -4.56
C VAL A 102 -15.64 -6.95 -4.68
N ASP A 103 -16.45 -6.29 -3.88
CA ASP A 103 -17.93 -6.34 -4.01
C ASP A 103 -18.35 -5.46 -5.18
N VAL A 104 -18.90 -6.07 -6.24
CA VAL A 104 -19.32 -5.36 -7.45
C VAL A 104 -20.45 -4.38 -7.16
N ALA A 105 -21.34 -4.70 -6.21
CA ALA A 105 -22.44 -3.83 -5.81
C ALA A 105 -21.98 -2.55 -5.10
N SER A 106 -20.71 -2.46 -4.68
CA SER A 106 -20.14 -1.28 -4.06
C SER A 106 -19.62 -0.23 -5.04
N ILE A 107 -19.97 -0.33 -6.31
CA ILE A 107 -19.56 0.65 -7.32
C ILE A 107 -20.16 2.03 -7.01
N ASP A 108 -19.30 3.04 -7.06
CA ASP A 108 -19.67 4.45 -6.99
C ASP A 108 -18.98 5.21 -8.14
N SER A 109 -19.78 5.74 -9.02
CA SER A 109 -19.33 6.58 -10.12
C SER A 109 -19.80 8.04 -9.95
N ASN A 110 -20.24 8.41 -8.74
CA ASN A 110 -20.83 9.72 -8.43
C ASN A 110 -22.12 10.02 -9.24
N ASN A 111 -22.85 8.97 -9.66
CA ASN A 111 -24.15 9.10 -10.32
C ASN A 111 -24.93 7.78 -10.17
N LYS A 112 -26.03 7.82 -9.41
CA LYS A 112 -26.81 6.63 -9.05
C LYS A 112 -27.43 5.89 -10.25
N ASP A 113 -27.91 6.64 -11.25
CA ASP A 113 -28.51 6.04 -12.45
C ASP A 113 -27.46 5.29 -13.27
N ARG A 114 -26.27 5.86 -13.37
CA ARG A 114 -25.13 5.19 -14.01
C ARG A 114 -24.68 3.97 -13.22
N ASP A 115 -24.61 4.06 -11.90
CA ASP A 115 -24.25 2.91 -11.05
C ASP A 115 -25.23 1.76 -11.24
N GLN A 116 -26.55 2.02 -11.24
CA GLN A 116 -27.55 1.01 -11.55
C GLN A 116 -27.38 0.41 -12.95
N HIS A 117 -27.05 1.23 -13.94
CA HIS A 117 -26.79 0.74 -15.30
C HIS A 117 -25.53 -0.11 -15.37
N LEU A 118 -24.46 0.28 -14.66
CA LEU A 118 -23.23 -0.51 -14.57
C LEU A 118 -23.44 -1.86 -13.89
N LEU A 119 -24.35 -1.95 -12.91
CA LEU A 119 -24.70 -3.20 -12.23
C LEU A 119 -25.59 -4.14 -13.06
N SER A 120 -26.16 -3.63 -14.15
CA SER A 120 -27.06 -4.42 -15.02
C SER A 120 -26.33 -5.49 -15.82
N ASP A 121 -27.12 -6.39 -16.43
CA ASP A 121 -26.62 -7.49 -17.25
C ASP A 121 -25.83 -7.04 -18.50
N SER A 122 -26.02 -5.76 -18.91
CA SER A 122 -25.28 -5.18 -20.04
C SER A 122 -23.83 -4.83 -19.70
N PHE A 123 -23.45 -4.82 -18.41
CA PHE A 123 -22.10 -4.48 -17.94
C PHE A 123 -21.57 -5.52 -16.95
N PHE A 124 -21.68 -5.26 -15.63
CA PHE A 124 -21.10 -6.16 -14.63
C PHE A 124 -21.97 -7.37 -14.30
N ALA A 125 -23.24 -7.35 -14.68
CA ALA A 125 -24.21 -8.41 -14.33
C ALA A 125 -24.11 -8.81 -12.83
N ALA A 126 -24.14 -7.81 -11.94
CA ALA A 126 -23.80 -7.97 -10.52
C ALA A 126 -24.65 -9.00 -9.78
N LYS A 127 -25.83 -9.33 -10.31
CA LYS A 127 -26.68 -10.42 -9.75
C LYS A 127 -26.09 -11.80 -9.99
N GLU A 128 -25.42 -11.98 -11.13
CA GLU A 128 -24.77 -13.23 -11.53
C GLU A 128 -23.33 -13.29 -11.04
N PHE A 129 -22.61 -12.14 -11.12
CA PHE A 129 -21.21 -12.00 -10.73
C PHE A 129 -21.06 -10.95 -9.62
N PRO A 130 -21.41 -11.29 -8.37
CA PRO A 130 -21.43 -10.32 -7.26
C PRO A 130 -20.05 -9.87 -6.81
N THR A 131 -18.99 -10.61 -7.17
CA THR A 131 -17.61 -10.32 -6.75
C THR A 131 -16.63 -10.39 -7.90
N MET A 132 -15.62 -9.52 -7.87
CA MET A 132 -14.41 -9.62 -8.68
C MET A 132 -13.26 -10.06 -7.79
N THR A 133 -12.42 -10.98 -8.26
CA THR A 133 -11.27 -11.47 -7.51
C THR A 133 -9.97 -11.22 -8.28
N PHE A 134 -8.91 -10.91 -7.54
CA PHE A 134 -7.56 -10.86 -8.06
C PHE A 134 -6.67 -11.77 -7.21
N LYS A 135 -5.91 -12.64 -7.87
CA LYS A 135 -4.91 -13.47 -7.24
C LYS A 135 -3.59 -13.32 -7.99
N SER A 136 -2.56 -12.89 -7.27
CA SER A 136 -1.24 -12.73 -7.87
C SER A 136 -0.63 -14.08 -8.27
N THR A 137 0.04 -14.08 -9.42
CA THR A 137 0.78 -15.25 -9.93
C THR A 137 2.28 -14.99 -9.99
N LYS A 138 2.70 -13.72 -10.13
CA LYS A 138 4.11 -13.37 -10.25
C LYS A 138 4.36 -11.95 -9.77
N PHE A 139 5.47 -11.77 -9.04
CA PHE A 139 6.02 -10.47 -8.68
C PHE A 139 7.32 -10.22 -9.45
N THR A 140 7.50 -9.01 -9.97
CA THR A 140 8.73 -8.58 -10.64
C THR A 140 9.14 -7.23 -10.06
N LYS A 141 10.36 -7.15 -9.51
CA LYS A 141 10.89 -5.90 -8.97
C LYS A 141 11.25 -4.96 -10.11
N THR A 142 10.72 -3.73 -10.10
CA THR A 142 10.95 -2.72 -11.12
C THR A 142 11.70 -1.49 -10.61
N GLY A 143 11.88 -1.38 -9.28
CA GLY A 143 12.64 -0.32 -8.61
C GLY A 143 12.92 -0.69 -7.17
N GLU A 144 13.44 0.26 -6.39
CA GLU A 144 13.85 0.00 -5.00
C GLU A 144 12.66 -0.52 -4.16
N ASN A 145 11.50 0.14 -4.28
CA ASN A 145 10.25 -0.19 -3.57
C ASN A 145 9.06 -0.30 -4.53
N THR A 146 9.30 -0.71 -5.78
CA THR A 146 8.25 -0.85 -6.80
C THR A 146 8.28 -2.24 -7.41
N PHE A 147 7.08 -2.80 -7.60
CA PHE A 147 6.90 -4.14 -8.13
C PHE A 147 5.80 -4.13 -9.18
N ASP A 148 5.99 -4.88 -10.24
CA ASP A 148 4.92 -5.28 -11.15
C ASP A 148 4.37 -6.62 -10.67
N VAL A 149 3.05 -6.71 -10.53
CA VAL A 149 2.36 -7.91 -10.08
C VAL A 149 1.45 -8.39 -11.20
N ALA A 150 1.66 -9.62 -11.63
CA ALA A 150 0.78 -10.32 -12.56
C ALA A 150 -0.20 -11.21 -11.78
N GLY A 151 -1.45 -11.31 -12.28
CA GLY A 151 -2.51 -12.13 -11.71
C GLY A 151 -3.65 -12.34 -12.68
#